data_3b100e74861c4b0d1613eac61abce6f0
#
_entry.id   3b100e74861c4b0d1613eac61abce6f0
#
_cell.length_a   1.000
_cell.length_b   1.000
_cell.length_c   1.000
_cell.angle_alpha   90.00
_cell.angle_beta   90.00
_cell.angle_gamma   90.00
#
_symmetry.space_group_name_H-M   'P 1'
#
loop_
_entity.id
_entity.type
_entity.pdbx_description
1 polymer ?
#
loop_
_entity_poly.entity_id
_entity_poly.type
_entity_poly.pdbx_seq_one_letter_code
_entity_poly.pdbx_strand_id
1 'polypeptide(L)'
;MKPDFATFYILGASDFYQRNEILLLCFGVIILLLLVIMIVVSINKTKRLKTLQQLNEVAEESNQLKNAFIANMTHEIRTPLNAIVGFTNVLAETDNLSREERMIFLKEINDNKDFLVQMINDLLDFSKIEANTMEYKDGDVDVNALIQEMCAAENAHPRPSGIQIEFVEKLPQCRLMIDRVRFAQVINNLVKNALKFTEQGSVKIGYRRLSNNNFYFYVADTGCGIDEESRRAIFERFVKMNYNIRGTGLGLSITKSIVEHYGGGIGVESKKGEGSTFYFTLPASAEYREYGKF
;
A
#
# COMPACT_ATOMS: atom_id res chain seq x y z
N MET A 1 12.18 71.26 -71.38
CA MET A 1 10.99 70.84 -70.66
C MET A 1 11.36 70.70 -69.22
N LYS A 2 11.04 71.64 -68.39
CA LYS A 2 11.32 71.59 -66.96
C LYS A 2 10.21 70.75 -66.24
N PRO A 3 10.54 69.78 -65.44
CA PRO A 3 9.50 69.01 -64.72
C PRO A 3 8.77 69.94 -63.78
N ASP A 4 7.43 69.78 -63.81
CA ASP A 4 6.47 70.59 -63.14
C ASP A 4 6.62 70.39 -61.61
N PHE A 5 6.81 71.47 -60.84
CA PHE A 5 6.95 71.49 -59.39
C PHE A 5 5.81 70.76 -58.65
N ALA A 6 4.64 70.73 -59.27
CA ALA A 6 3.48 70.03 -58.74
C ALA A 6 3.66 68.51 -58.74
N THR A 7 4.32 67.94 -59.76
CA THR A 7 4.54 66.46 -59.84
C THR A 7 5.56 66.01 -58.80
N PHE A 8 6.53 66.83 -58.42
CA PHE A 8 7.51 66.52 -57.37
C PHE A 8 6.89 66.54 -55.98
N TYR A 9 5.91 67.47 -55.71
CA TYR A 9 5.20 67.57 -54.44
C TYR A 9 4.24 66.40 -54.23
N ILE A 10 3.53 65.95 -55.28
CA ILE A 10 2.60 64.84 -55.26
C ILE A 10 3.31 63.50 -55.01
N LEU A 11 4.49 63.30 -55.68
CA LEU A 11 5.31 62.11 -55.50
C LEU A 11 5.93 62.09 -54.08
N GLY A 12 6.41 63.19 -53.55
CA GLY A 12 6.94 63.25 -52.16
C GLY A 12 5.86 63.05 -51.09
N ALA A 13 4.62 63.51 -51.33
CA ALA A 13 3.54 63.29 -50.39
C ALA A 13 3.04 61.83 -50.43
N SER A 14 3.01 61.19 -51.60
CA SER A 14 2.62 59.77 -51.72
C SER A 14 3.65 58.84 -51.03
N ASP A 15 4.96 59.12 -51.19
CA ASP A 15 6.02 58.38 -50.49
C ASP A 15 5.98 58.57 -48.98
N PHE A 16 5.68 59.77 -48.50
CA PHE A 16 5.50 60.05 -47.10
C PHE A 16 4.28 59.32 -46.47
N TYR A 17 3.14 59.28 -47.22
CA TYR A 17 1.97 58.52 -46.79
C TYR A 17 2.23 57.00 -46.75
N GLN A 18 2.83 56.45 -47.81
CA GLN A 18 3.18 55.03 -47.86
C GLN A 18 4.15 54.61 -46.75
N ARG A 19 5.15 55.42 -46.47
CA ARG A 19 6.08 55.15 -45.32
C ARG A 19 5.41 55.17 -43.99
N ASN A 20 4.44 56.05 -43.75
CA ASN A 20 3.73 56.11 -42.48
C ASN A 20 2.75 54.92 -42.33
N GLU A 21 2.09 54.47 -43.42
CA GLU A 21 1.23 53.26 -43.40
C GLU A 21 2.05 51.98 -43.09
N ILE A 22 3.23 51.82 -43.66
CA ILE A 22 4.11 50.65 -43.41
C ILE A 22 4.57 50.70 -41.93
N LEU A 23 4.92 51.87 -41.40
CA LEU A 23 5.33 52.04 -39.99
C LEU A 23 4.19 51.69 -39.05
N LEU A 24 2.96 52.11 -39.32
CA LEU A 24 1.77 51.78 -38.51
C LEU A 24 1.45 50.28 -38.58
N LEU A 25 1.55 49.65 -39.74
CA LEU A 25 1.41 48.21 -39.89
C LEU A 25 2.47 47.42 -39.11
N CYS A 26 3.75 47.81 -39.16
CA CYS A 26 4.82 47.18 -38.37
C CYS A 26 4.58 47.34 -36.87
N PHE A 27 4.12 48.52 -36.42
CA PHE A 27 3.79 48.77 -35.02
C PHE A 27 2.60 47.89 -34.52
N GLY A 28 1.58 47.76 -35.40
CA GLY A 28 0.43 46.84 -35.13
C GLY A 28 0.85 45.40 -34.99
N VAL A 29 1.73 44.92 -35.88
CA VAL A 29 2.26 43.53 -35.80
C VAL A 29 3.08 43.29 -34.54
N ILE A 30 3.90 44.26 -34.13
CA ILE A 30 4.70 44.16 -32.89
C ILE A 30 3.76 44.08 -31.67
N ILE A 31 2.74 44.93 -31.61
CA ILE A 31 1.75 44.90 -30.48
C ILE A 31 1.03 43.57 -30.45
N LEU A 32 0.62 43.04 -31.59
CA LEU A 32 -0.06 41.73 -31.69
C LEU A 32 0.86 40.60 -31.19
N LEU A 33 2.14 40.59 -31.60
CA LEU A 33 3.13 39.63 -31.12
C LEU A 33 3.32 39.71 -29.61
N LEU A 34 3.43 40.91 -29.04
CA LEU A 34 3.55 41.10 -27.59
C LEU A 34 2.32 40.60 -26.84
N LEU A 35 1.12 40.83 -27.37
CA LEU A 35 -0.13 40.32 -26.81
C LEU A 35 -0.16 38.78 -26.82
N VAL A 36 0.24 38.15 -27.94
CA VAL A 36 0.32 36.69 -28.04
C VAL A 36 1.32 36.11 -27.04
N ILE A 37 2.52 36.73 -26.93
CA ILE A 37 3.51 36.32 -25.95
C ILE A 37 2.96 36.43 -24.52
N MET A 38 2.30 37.54 -24.18
CA MET A 38 1.69 37.77 -22.86
C MET A 38 0.61 36.71 -22.56
N ILE A 39 -0.22 36.37 -23.53
CA ILE A 39 -1.25 35.32 -23.40
C ILE A 39 -0.61 33.95 -23.16
N VAL A 40 0.41 33.58 -23.93
CA VAL A 40 1.13 32.30 -23.79
C VAL A 40 1.81 32.21 -22.42
N VAL A 41 2.46 33.28 -21.98
CA VAL A 41 3.10 33.33 -20.65
C VAL A 41 2.06 33.22 -19.53
N SER A 42 0.91 33.89 -19.67
CA SER A 42 -0.19 33.81 -18.71
C SER A 42 -0.78 32.39 -18.62
N ILE A 43 -1.03 31.72 -19.75
CA ILE A 43 -1.53 30.34 -19.78
C ILE A 43 -0.52 29.39 -19.13
N ASN A 44 0.77 29.52 -19.46
CA ASN A 44 1.81 28.68 -18.87
C ASN A 44 1.96 28.89 -17.34
N LYS A 45 1.85 30.14 -16.89
CA LYS A 45 1.86 30.46 -15.46
C LYS A 45 0.66 29.83 -14.73
N THR A 46 -0.53 29.93 -15.32
CA THR A 46 -1.75 29.33 -14.72
C THR A 46 -1.66 27.81 -14.67
N LYS A 47 -1.12 27.16 -15.72
CA LYS A 47 -0.90 25.71 -15.71
C LYS A 47 0.10 25.29 -14.61
N ARG A 48 1.23 25.99 -14.48
CA ARG A 48 2.21 25.73 -13.42
C ARG A 48 1.64 25.91 -12.02
N LEU A 49 0.85 26.94 -11.80
CA LEU A 49 0.19 27.18 -10.51
C LEU A 49 -0.78 26.04 -10.15
N LYS A 50 -1.60 25.58 -11.11
CA LYS A 50 -2.50 24.44 -10.88
C LYS A 50 -1.73 23.16 -10.53
N THR A 51 -0.66 22.87 -11.25
CA THR A 51 0.18 21.69 -10.96
C THR A 51 0.83 21.78 -9.56
N LEU A 52 1.33 22.96 -9.18
CA LEU A 52 1.89 23.18 -7.84
C LEU A 52 0.84 23.06 -6.75
N GLN A 53 -0.37 23.55 -6.97
CA GLN A 53 -1.48 23.38 -6.02
C GLN A 53 -1.84 21.91 -5.84
N GLN A 54 -1.98 21.15 -6.91
CA GLN A 54 -2.25 19.71 -6.86
C GLN A 54 -1.15 18.95 -6.12
N LEU A 55 0.12 19.27 -6.38
CA LEU A 55 1.25 18.65 -5.67
C LEU A 55 1.24 19.00 -4.17
N ASN A 56 0.89 20.22 -3.83
CA ASN A 56 0.79 20.65 -2.42
C ASN A 56 -0.37 19.97 -1.70
N GLU A 57 -1.54 19.86 -2.35
CA GLU A 57 -2.69 19.13 -1.79
C GLU A 57 -2.34 17.66 -1.49
N VAL A 58 -1.71 16.96 -2.44
CA VAL A 58 -1.25 15.58 -2.24
C VAL A 58 -0.21 15.47 -1.11
N ALA A 59 0.71 16.45 -1.02
CA ALA A 59 1.70 16.48 0.05
C ALA A 59 1.07 16.75 1.43
N GLU A 60 0.07 17.62 1.50
CA GLU A 60 -0.68 17.92 2.73
C GLU A 60 -1.51 16.72 3.19
N GLU A 61 -2.21 16.03 2.28
CA GLU A 61 -2.93 14.79 2.58
C GLU A 61 -1.97 13.71 3.12
N SER A 62 -0.84 13.53 2.47
CA SER A 62 0.20 12.58 2.92
C SER A 62 0.72 12.92 4.32
N ASN A 63 0.96 14.21 4.61
CA ASN A 63 1.39 14.65 5.94
C ASN A 63 0.30 14.47 7.00
N GLN A 64 -0.97 14.72 6.68
CA GLN A 64 -2.08 14.49 7.59
C GLN A 64 -2.21 13.00 7.94
N LEU A 65 -2.14 12.12 6.93
CA LEU A 65 -2.15 10.66 7.14
C LEU A 65 -0.97 10.22 8.02
N LYS A 66 0.23 10.74 7.77
CA LYS A 66 1.43 10.45 8.58
C LYS A 66 1.26 10.91 10.05
N ASN A 67 0.72 12.10 10.27
CA ASN A 67 0.48 12.62 11.63
C ASN A 67 -0.60 11.83 12.36
N ALA A 68 -1.69 11.49 11.69
CA ALA A 68 -2.74 10.62 12.25
C ALA A 68 -2.19 9.23 12.58
N PHE A 69 -1.29 8.69 11.74
CA PHE A 69 -0.60 7.43 12.01
C PHE A 69 0.24 7.50 13.27
N ILE A 70 1.10 8.53 13.43
CA ILE A 70 1.95 8.68 14.62
C ILE A 70 1.09 8.77 15.90
N ALA A 71 0.01 9.54 15.86
CA ALA A 71 -0.93 9.65 16.96
C ALA A 71 -1.59 8.30 17.30
N ASN A 72 -2.06 7.58 16.29
CA ASN A 72 -2.66 6.26 16.44
C ASN A 72 -1.65 5.23 16.95
N MET A 73 -0.40 5.22 16.42
CA MET A 73 0.66 4.33 16.90
C MET A 73 1.00 4.57 18.36
N THR A 74 1.07 5.84 18.77
CA THR A 74 1.29 6.18 20.18
C THR A 74 0.21 5.58 21.08
N HIS A 75 -1.04 5.64 20.67
CA HIS A 75 -2.16 5.05 21.40
C HIS A 75 -2.09 3.51 21.41
N GLU A 76 -1.82 2.91 20.23
CA GLU A 76 -1.71 1.45 20.07
C GLU A 76 -0.52 0.84 20.83
N ILE A 77 0.56 1.59 21.05
CA ILE A 77 1.70 1.21 21.92
C ILE A 77 1.33 1.34 23.39
N ARG A 78 0.65 2.43 23.78
CA ARG A 78 0.34 2.72 25.17
C ARG A 78 -0.59 1.67 25.78
N THR A 79 -1.59 1.21 25.03
CA THR A 79 -2.59 0.26 25.54
C THR A 79 -1.97 -1.08 25.98
N PRO A 80 -1.22 -1.83 25.13
CA PRO A 80 -0.58 -3.07 25.55
C PRO A 80 0.52 -2.84 26.61
N LEU A 81 1.24 -1.72 26.55
CA LEU A 81 2.23 -1.39 27.56
C LEU A 81 1.59 -1.23 28.95
N ASN A 82 0.48 -0.47 29.03
CA ASN A 82 -0.27 -0.31 30.29
C ASN A 82 -0.84 -1.64 30.78
N ALA A 83 -1.29 -2.52 29.88
CA ALA A 83 -1.76 -3.85 30.26
C ALA A 83 -0.63 -4.70 30.85
N ILE A 84 0.56 -4.71 30.23
CA ILE A 84 1.75 -5.41 30.75
C ILE A 84 2.09 -4.89 32.16
N VAL A 85 2.20 -3.57 32.31
CA VAL A 85 2.52 -2.95 33.61
C VAL A 85 1.44 -3.28 34.64
N GLY A 86 0.15 -3.14 34.31
CA GLY A 86 -0.97 -3.42 35.22
C GLY A 86 -0.99 -4.88 35.69
N PHE A 87 -0.88 -5.85 34.80
CA PHE A 87 -0.85 -7.26 35.18
C PHE A 87 0.42 -7.64 35.91
N THR A 88 1.55 -7.02 35.64
CA THR A 88 2.80 -7.23 36.38
C THR A 88 2.65 -6.73 37.83
N ASN A 89 2.03 -5.55 38.03
CA ASN A 89 1.77 -5.02 39.37
C ASN A 89 0.81 -5.94 40.14
N VAL A 90 -0.27 -6.43 39.52
CA VAL A 90 -1.19 -7.39 40.18
C VAL A 90 -0.45 -8.65 40.60
N LEU A 91 0.42 -9.20 39.74
CA LEU A 91 1.24 -10.39 40.07
C LEU A 91 2.23 -10.14 41.20
N ALA A 92 2.74 -8.89 41.32
CA ALA A 92 3.71 -8.51 42.35
C ALA A 92 3.07 -8.16 43.72
N GLU A 93 1.87 -7.56 43.71
CA GLU A 93 1.23 -7.00 44.89
C GLU A 93 0.18 -7.95 45.51
N THR A 94 -0.24 -9.00 44.79
CA THR A 94 -1.29 -9.92 45.28
C THR A 94 -0.71 -11.27 45.71
N ASP A 95 -0.60 -11.50 46.99
CA ASP A 95 -0.01 -12.74 47.58
C ASP A 95 -0.88 -13.99 47.34
N ASN A 96 -2.19 -13.87 47.29
CA ASN A 96 -3.14 -14.98 47.31
C ASN A 96 -3.74 -15.33 45.95
N LEU A 97 -3.03 -15.06 44.84
CA LEU A 97 -3.47 -15.47 43.48
C LEU A 97 -3.40 -17.00 43.35
N SER A 98 -4.48 -17.58 42.85
CA SER A 98 -4.49 -18.99 42.43
C SER A 98 -3.52 -19.22 41.28
N ARG A 99 -3.15 -20.48 41.05
CA ARG A 99 -2.30 -20.84 39.91
C ARG A 99 -2.97 -20.48 38.58
N GLU A 100 -4.26 -20.68 38.49
CA GLU A 100 -5.09 -20.38 37.33
C GLU A 100 -5.11 -18.90 37.00
N GLU A 101 -5.36 -18.03 37.98
CA GLU A 101 -5.34 -16.57 37.82
C GLU A 101 -3.94 -16.07 37.43
N ARG A 102 -2.90 -16.61 38.03
CA ARG A 102 -1.51 -16.29 37.69
C ARG A 102 -1.18 -16.66 36.22
N MET A 103 -1.66 -17.80 35.75
CA MET A 103 -1.47 -18.22 34.37
C MET A 103 -2.24 -17.33 33.37
N ILE A 104 -3.43 -16.86 33.73
CA ILE A 104 -4.20 -15.91 32.92
C ILE A 104 -3.44 -14.59 32.77
N PHE A 105 -2.93 -14.01 33.86
CA PHE A 105 -2.16 -12.76 33.80
C PHE A 105 -0.85 -12.90 33.01
N LEU A 106 -0.14 -14.01 33.19
CA LEU A 106 1.07 -14.30 32.41
C LEU A 106 0.77 -14.43 30.91
N LYS A 107 -0.36 -15.05 30.56
CA LYS A 107 -0.81 -15.13 29.18
C LYS A 107 -1.09 -13.75 28.60
N GLU A 108 -1.85 -12.92 29.32
CA GLU A 108 -2.16 -11.55 28.89
C GLU A 108 -0.89 -10.70 28.71
N ILE A 109 0.10 -10.83 29.61
CA ILE A 109 1.40 -10.16 29.46
C ILE A 109 2.10 -10.63 28.18
N ASN A 110 2.16 -11.94 27.91
CA ASN A 110 2.80 -12.47 26.72
C ASN A 110 2.08 -12.05 25.43
N ASP A 111 0.76 -12.12 25.41
CA ASP A 111 -0.03 -11.72 24.24
C ASP A 111 0.17 -10.22 23.90
N ASN A 112 0.25 -9.35 24.92
CA ASN A 112 0.52 -7.92 24.73
C ASN A 112 1.99 -7.65 24.32
N LYS A 113 2.95 -8.40 24.88
CA LYS A 113 4.36 -8.35 24.45
C LYS A 113 4.51 -8.74 22.98
N ASP A 114 3.91 -9.86 22.55
CA ASP A 114 4.00 -10.35 21.20
C ASP A 114 3.36 -9.37 20.20
N PHE A 115 2.25 -8.73 20.58
CA PHE A 115 1.63 -7.66 19.81
C PHE A 115 2.55 -6.45 19.63
N LEU A 116 3.24 -6.01 20.72
CA LEU A 116 4.20 -4.89 20.64
C LEU A 116 5.39 -5.23 19.72
N VAL A 117 5.94 -6.43 19.84
CA VAL A 117 7.05 -6.89 18.96
C VAL A 117 6.62 -6.90 17.49
N GLN A 118 5.42 -7.43 17.21
CA GLN A 118 4.86 -7.41 15.85
C GLN A 118 4.71 -5.98 15.33
N MET A 119 4.19 -5.06 16.14
CA MET A 119 4.01 -3.66 15.77
C MET A 119 5.34 -2.97 15.46
N ILE A 120 6.37 -3.20 16.26
CA ILE A 120 7.72 -2.65 16.01
C ILE A 120 8.28 -3.19 14.69
N ASN A 121 8.14 -4.48 14.45
CA ASN A 121 8.60 -5.10 13.21
C ASN A 121 7.86 -4.55 11.98
N ASP A 122 6.53 -4.38 12.05
CA ASP A 122 5.73 -3.77 10.99
C ASP A 122 6.21 -2.34 10.70
N LEU A 123 6.50 -1.55 11.75
CA LEU A 123 7.00 -0.19 11.61
C LEU A 123 8.39 -0.12 10.97
N LEU A 124 9.29 -1.03 11.36
CA LEU A 124 10.62 -1.14 10.78
C LEU A 124 10.56 -1.55 9.31
N ASP A 125 9.72 -2.55 8.97
CA ASP A 125 9.52 -2.99 7.59
C ASP A 125 8.90 -1.86 6.75
N PHE A 126 7.89 -1.17 7.27
CA PHE A 126 7.30 0.00 6.63
C PHE A 126 8.35 1.09 6.36
N SER A 127 9.20 1.40 7.34
CA SER A 127 10.28 2.40 7.20
C SER A 127 11.29 2.00 6.12
N LYS A 128 11.65 0.71 6.02
CA LYS A 128 12.56 0.20 4.98
C LYS A 128 11.92 0.25 3.59
N ILE A 129 10.62 -0.04 3.48
CA ILE A 129 9.86 0.06 2.22
C ILE A 129 9.82 1.52 1.76
N GLU A 130 9.49 2.46 2.65
CA GLU A 130 9.46 3.91 2.33
C GLU A 130 10.81 4.45 1.87
N ALA A 131 11.88 4.01 2.52
CA ALA A 131 13.24 4.37 2.16
C ALA A 131 13.79 3.62 0.93
N ASN A 132 13.02 2.66 0.38
CA ASN A 132 13.47 1.75 -0.67
C ASN A 132 14.76 0.99 -0.31
N THR A 133 14.90 0.63 0.98
CA THR A 133 16.06 -0.07 1.56
C THR A 133 15.71 -1.47 2.07
N MET A 134 14.53 -1.98 1.71
CA MET A 134 14.16 -3.32 2.10
C MET A 134 15.00 -4.34 1.34
N GLU A 135 15.70 -5.19 2.09
CA GLU A 135 16.51 -6.27 1.52
C GLU A 135 15.66 -7.54 1.39
N TYR A 136 15.88 -8.26 0.28
CA TYR A 136 15.28 -9.56 0.00
C TYR A 136 16.39 -10.59 -0.16
N LYS A 137 16.26 -11.73 0.51
CA LYS A 137 17.21 -12.83 0.45
C LYS A 137 16.57 -14.02 -0.25
N ASP A 138 16.54 -13.94 -1.57
CA ASP A 138 15.94 -14.97 -2.39
C ASP A 138 16.66 -16.29 -2.26
N GLY A 139 15.87 -17.35 -2.17
CA GLY A 139 16.33 -18.73 -2.07
C GLY A 139 15.29 -19.68 -2.65
N ASP A 140 15.68 -20.92 -2.81
CA ASP A 140 14.82 -21.99 -3.27
C ASP A 140 13.85 -22.42 -2.15
N VAL A 141 12.58 -22.07 -2.27
CA VAL A 141 11.53 -22.30 -1.28
C VAL A 141 10.55 -23.37 -1.76
N ASP A 142 10.42 -24.44 -0.98
CA ASP A 142 9.31 -25.39 -1.13
C ASP A 142 8.03 -24.79 -0.52
N VAL A 143 7.13 -24.34 -1.40
CA VAL A 143 5.89 -23.68 -1.01
C VAL A 143 4.96 -24.60 -0.23
N ASN A 144 4.88 -25.87 -0.64
CA ASN A 144 4.01 -26.86 0.05
C ASN A 144 4.47 -27.09 1.48
N ALA A 145 5.77 -27.32 1.66
CA ALA A 145 6.35 -27.55 2.99
C ALA A 145 6.15 -26.32 3.89
N LEU A 146 6.41 -25.13 3.36
CA LEU A 146 6.27 -23.89 4.11
C LEU A 146 4.82 -23.62 4.57
N ILE A 147 3.85 -23.73 3.65
CA ILE A 147 2.44 -23.50 4.02
C ILE A 147 1.94 -24.56 4.99
N GLN A 148 2.34 -25.83 4.83
CA GLN A 148 1.98 -26.88 5.78
C GLN A 148 2.54 -26.64 7.17
N GLU A 149 3.82 -26.22 7.27
CA GLU A 149 4.46 -25.84 8.53
C GLU A 149 3.70 -24.69 9.22
N MET A 150 3.32 -23.66 8.46
CA MET A 150 2.56 -22.53 8.98
C MET A 150 1.16 -22.94 9.47
N CYS A 151 0.43 -23.75 8.70
CA CYS A 151 -0.87 -24.28 9.11
C CYS A 151 -0.76 -25.13 10.39
N ALA A 152 0.25 -25.97 10.49
CA ALA A 152 0.47 -26.80 11.67
C ALA A 152 0.79 -25.95 12.91
N ALA A 153 1.65 -24.95 12.78
CA ALA A 153 2.02 -24.04 13.86
C ALA A 153 0.80 -23.24 14.36
N GLU A 154 -0.01 -22.69 13.44
CA GLU A 154 -1.21 -21.94 13.80
C GLU A 154 -2.29 -22.83 14.40
N ASN A 155 -2.49 -24.06 13.91
CA ASN A 155 -3.48 -25.02 14.43
C ASN A 155 -3.08 -25.64 15.77
N ALA A 156 -1.78 -25.60 16.13
CA ALA A 156 -1.32 -26.05 17.47
C ALA A 156 -1.80 -25.12 18.59
N HIS A 157 -2.22 -23.90 18.30
CA HIS A 157 -2.76 -22.97 19.28
C HIS A 157 -4.27 -23.12 19.39
N PRO A 158 -4.80 -23.65 20.51
CA PRO A 158 -6.25 -23.80 20.69
C PRO A 158 -6.95 -22.45 20.67
N ARG A 159 -8.00 -22.33 19.87
CA ARG A 159 -8.83 -21.13 19.78
C ARG A 159 -10.21 -21.39 20.37
N PRO A 160 -10.81 -20.42 21.07
CA PRO A 160 -12.18 -20.54 21.59
C PRO A 160 -13.20 -20.85 20.49
N SER A 161 -13.00 -20.31 19.29
CA SER A 161 -13.87 -20.55 18.11
C SER A 161 -13.77 -21.95 17.52
N GLY A 162 -12.72 -22.73 17.85
CA GLY A 162 -12.47 -24.04 17.24
C GLY A 162 -12.07 -23.98 15.77
N ILE A 163 -11.87 -22.81 15.20
CA ILE A 163 -11.51 -22.63 13.78
C ILE A 163 -10.13 -23.22 13.52
N GLN A 164 -10.05 -24.11 12.52
CA GLN A 164 -8.81 -24.63 11.99
C GLN A 164 -8.54 -24.06 10.60
N ILE A 165 -7.26 -23.99 10.26
CA ILE A 165 -6.79 -23.58 8.95
C ILE A 165 -6.59 -24.83 8.12
N GLU A 166 -7.20 -24.86 6.94
CA GLU A 166 -7.10 -25.95 5.99
C GLU A 166 -6.29 -25.54 4.75
N PHE A 167 -5.28 -26.35 4.38
CA PHE A 167 -4.56 -26.21 3.12
C PHE A 167 -5.25 -27.08 2.06
N VAL A 168 -6.16 -26.48 1.28
CA VAL A 168 -7.15 -27.20 0.45
C VAL A 168 -6.72 -27.39 -1.00
N GLU A 169 -5.99 -26.45 -1.60
CA GLU A 169 -5.61 -26.48 -3.01
C GLU A 169 -4.10 -26.26 -3.17
N LYS A 170 -3.42 -27.21 -3.83
CA LYS A 170 -1.97 -27.12 -4.05
C LYS A 170 -1.55 -27.90 -5.28
N LEU A 171 -0.47 -27.50 -5.89
CA LEU A 171 0.22 -28.29 -6.90
C LEU A 171 0.98 -29.46 -6.25
N PRO A 172 1.25 -30.56 -6.96
CA PRO A 172 2.02 -31.69 -6.42
C PRO A 172 3.42 -31.28 -5.93
N GLN A 173 4.05 -30.35 -6.65
CA GLN A 173 5.33 -29.72 -6.29
C GLN A 173 5.29 -28.25 -6.70
N CYS A 174 5.81 -27.37 -5.85
CA CYS A 174 5.98 -25.97 -6.17
C CYS A 174 7.20 -25.43 -5.44
N ARG A 175 8.21 -25.04 -6.20
CA ARG A 175 9.41 -24.40 -5.69
C ARG A 175 9.54 -23.02 -6.33
N LEU A 176 9.74 -22.01 -5.50
CA LEU A 176 9.88 -20.62 -5.94
C LEU A 176 11.22 -20.05 -5.49
N MET A 177 11.80 -19.21 -6.33
CA MET A 177 12.98 -18.42 -5.99
C MET A 177 12.53 -17.10 -5.37
N ILE A 178 12.36 -17.10 -4.06
CA ILE A 178 11.81 -15.99 -3.28
C ILE A 178 12.42 -15.96 -1.89
N ASP A 179 12.31 -14.84 -1.19
CA ASP A 179 12.65 -14.76 0.23
C ASP A 179 11.60 -15.52 1.09
N ARG A 180 12.03 -16.62 1.73
CA ARG A 180 11.21 -17.47 2.59
C ARG A 180 10.52 -16.66 3.70
N VAL A 181 11.24 -15.73 4.33
CA VAL A 181 10.72 -14.94 5.47
C VAL A 181 9.65 -13.98 4.99
N ARG A 182 9.89 -13.30 3.86
CA ARG A 182 8.94 -12.36 3.29
C ARG A 182 7.72 -13.04 2.72
N PHE A 183 7.87 -14.18 2.07
CA PHE A 183 6.73 -14.98 1.61
C PHE A 183 5.89 -15.49 2.79
N ALA A 184 6.53 -16.03 3.83
CA ALA A 184 5.84 -16.42 5.05
C ALA A 184 5.12 -15.24 5.71
N GLN A 185 5.71 -14.04 5.71
CA GLN A 185 5.10 -12.82 6.23
C GLN A 185 3.80 -12.47 5.48
N VAL A 186 3.79 -12.56 4.14
CA VAL A 186 2.59 -12.36 3.31
C VAL A 186 1.48 -13.32 3.73
N ILE A 187 1.76 -14.63 3.73
CA ILE A 187 0.76 -15.65 4.09
C ILE A 187 0.28 -15.47 5.54
N ASN A 188 1.19 -15.28 6.50
CA ASN A 188 0.84 -15.09 7.92
C ASN A 188 -0.05 -13.88 8.12
N ASN A 189 0.21 -12.78 7.43
CA ASN A 189 -0.61 -11.58 7.56
C ASN A 189 -2.03 -11.82 7.05
N LEU A 190 -2.20 -12.50 5.92
CA LEU A 190 -3.52 -12.84 5.38
C LEU A 190 -4.26 -13.82 6.29
N VAL A 191 -3.57 -14.85 6.80
CA VAL A 191 -4.13 -15.85 7.73
C VAL A 191 -4.56 -15.22 9.05
N LYS A 192 -3.72 -14.38 9.64
CA LYS A 192 -4.05 -13.68 10.89
C LYS A 192 -5.24 -12.74 10.71
N ASN A 193 -5.35 -12.08 9.56
CA ASN A 193 -6.53 -11.28 9.24
C ASN A 193 -7.79 -12.16 9.12
N ALA A 194 -7.72 -13.28 8.41
CA ALA A 194 -8.83 -14.22 8.28
C ALA A 194 -9.30 -14.73 9.65
N LEU A 195 -8.38 -15.19 10.50
CA LEU A 195 -8.68 -15.65 11.85
C LEU A 195 -9.27 -14.58 12.77
N LYS A 196 -8.78 -13.35 12.62
CA LYS A 196 -9.21 -12.20 13.42
C LYS A 196 -10.65 -11.76 13.12
N PHE A 197 -11.09 -11.91 11.87
CA PHE A 197 -12.40 -11.46 11.41
C PHE A 197 -13.41 -12.61 11.23
N THR A 198 -13.03 -13.83 11.58
CA THR A 198 -13.90 -15.00 11.57
C THR A 198 -14.17 -15.45 13.00
N GLU A 199 -15.40 -15.29 13.47
CA GLU A 199 -15.80 -15.76 14.80
C GLU A 199 -16.19 -17.25 14.78
N GLN A 200 -16.85 -17.69 13.72
CA GLN A 200 -17.27 -19.07 13.49
C GLN A 200 -17.14 -19.40 12.00
N GLY A 201 -16.83 -20.66 11.69
CA GLY A 201 -16.72 -21.14 10.31
C GLY A 201 -15.34 -21.69 9.97
N SER A 202 -14.75 -21.29 8.84
CA SER A 202 -13.51 -21.88 8.34
C SER A 202 -12.57 -20.84 7.74
N VAL A 203 -11.27 -21.15 7.79
CA VAL A 203 -10.20 -20.42 7.07
C VAL A 203 -9.48 -21.43 6.17
N LYS A 204 -9.41 -21.13 4.88
CA LYS A 204 -8.81 -22.01 3.87
C LYS A 204 -7.69 -21.29 3.16
N ILE A 205 -6.58 -21.99 2.98
CA ILE A 205 -5.43 -21.53 2.17
C ILE A 205 -5.36 -22.41 0.94
N GLY A 206 -5.03 -21.83 -0.18
CA GLY A 206 -4.79 -22.58 -1.39
C GLY A 206 -3.95 -21.80 -2.39
N TYR A 207 -3.42 -22.52 -3.38
CA TYR A 207 -2.82 -21.90 -4.55
C TYR A 207 -2.94 -22.82 -5.77
N ARG A 208 -2.97 -22.19 -6.94
CA ARG A 208 -3.02 -22.84 -8.23
C ARG A 208 -2.23 -22.08 -9.28
N ARG A 209 -2.00 -22.69 -10.41
CA ARG A 209 -1.43 -22.05 -11.59
C ARG A 209 -2.57 -21.54 -12.49
N LEU A 210 -2.46 -20.28 -12.93
CA LEU A 210 -3.38 -19.68 -13.87
C LEU A 210 -3.03 -20.05 -15.33
N SER A 211 -3.94 -19.77 -16.26
CA SER A 211 -3.74 -20.02 -17.70
C SER A 211 -2.55 -19.25 -18.30
N ASN A 212 -2.18 -18.10 -17.72
CA ASN A 212 -1.01 -17.32 -18.09
C ASN A 212 0.29 -17.78 -17.39
N ASN A 213 0.28 -18.98 -16.78
CA ASN A 213 1.36 -19.57 -16.00
C ASN A 213 1.74 -18.86 -14.69
N ASN A 214 1.07 -17.77 -14.31
CA ASN A 214 1.29 -17.15 -13.00
C ASN A 214 0.73 -18.04 -11.89
N PHE A 215 1.30 -17.92 -10.69
CA PHE A 215 0.76 -18.54 -9.48
C PHE A 215 -0.30 -17.63 -8.87
N TYR A 216 -1.39 -18.21 -8.41
CA TYR A 216 -2.47 -17.54 -7.70
C TYR A 216 -2.59 -18.16 -6.32
N PHE A 217 -2.28 -17.38 -5.30
CA PHE A 217 -2.39 -17.76 -3.88
C PHE A 217 -3.60 -17.08 -3.27
N TYR A 218 -4.29 -17.78 -2.38
CA TYR A 218 -5.45 -17.20 -1.69
C TYR A 218 -5.59 -17.70 -0.26
N VAL A 219 -6.19 -16.84 0.56
CA VAL A 219 -6.70 -17.17 1.89
C VAL A 219 -8.16 -16.75 1.92
N ALA A 220 -9.05 -17.74 2.07
CA ALA A 220 -10.49 -17.55 2.11
C ALA A 220 -11.01 -17.77 3.53
N ASP A 221 -11.83 -16.85 4.01
CA ASP A 221 -12.49 -16.89 5.31
C ASP A 221 -14.02 -16.78 5.16
N THR A 222 -14.74 -17.27 6.14
CA THR A 222 -16.20 -17.15 6.26
C THR A 222 -16.59 -16.09 7.30
N GLY A 223 -15.79 -15.06 7.47
CA GLY A 223 -15.96 -14.01 8.48
C GLY A 223 -16.99 -12.94 8.10
N CYS A 224 -16.86 -11.78 8.72
CA CYS A 224 -17.82 -10.68 8.56
C CYS A 224 -17.83 -10.04 7.15
N GLY A 225 -16.83 -10.33 6.30
CA GLY A 225 -16.71 -9.74 4.99
C GLY A 225 -16.41 -8.22 5.00
N ILE A 226 -16.26 -7.67 3.80
CA ILE A 226 -15.85 -6.27 3.57
C ILE A 226 -16.85 -5.61 2.63
N ASP A 227 -17.28 -4.41 2.94
CA ASP A 227 -18.14 -3.62 2.06
C ASP A 227 -17.37 -3.14 0.80
N GLU A 228 -18.11 -2.78 -0.25
CA GLU A 228 -17.54 -2.45 -1.54
C GLU A 228 -16.66 -1.19 -1.52
N GLU A 229 -17.03 -0.20 -0.73
CA GLU A 229 -16.29 1.06 -0.62
C GLU A 229 -14.93 0.84 0.03
N SER A 230 -14.88 0.00 1.06
CA SER A 230 -13.66 -0.29 1.82
C SER A 230 -12.68 -1.21 1.09
N ARG A 231 -13.14 -2.04 0.13
CA ARG A 231 -12.28 -3.03 -0.57
C ARG A 231 -11.05 -2.42 -1.26
N ARG A 232 -11.13 -1.18 -1.73
CA ARG A 232 -9.98 -0.50 -2.36
C ARG A 232 -9.04 0.09 -1.31
N ALA A 233 -9.59 0.61 -0.24
CA ALA A 233 -8.84 1.31 0.79
C ALA A 233 -8.04 0.39 1.73
N ILE A 234 -8.43 -0.89 1.90
CA ILE A 234 -7.79 -1.79 2.88
C ILE A 234 -6.30 -2.08 2.61
N PHE A 235 -5.83 -1.89 1.36
CA PHE A 235 -4.42 -2.03 0.99
C PHE A 235 -3.65 -0.71 1.11
N GLU A 236 -4.36 0.39 1.37
CA GLU A 236 -3.73 1.67 1.64
C GLU A 236 -3.12 1.70 3.04
N ARG A 237 -2.12 2.54 3.21
CA ARG A 237 -1.36 2.68 4.45
C ARG A 237 -2.23 3.25 5.55
N PHE A 238 -2.11 2.69 6.76
CA PHE A 238 -2.75 3.20 7.97
C PHE A 238 -4.27 3.06 8.02
N VAL A 239 -4.87 2.35 7.05
CA VAL A 239 -6.30 2.12 6.99
C VAL A 239 -6.69 0.99 7.93
N LYS A 240 -7.66 1.25 8.79
CA LYS A 240 -8.34 0.27 9.65
C LYS A 240 -9.84 0.35 9.40
N MET A 241 -10.47 -0.76 9.10
CA MET A 241 -11.93 -0.83 8.94
C MET A 241 -12.68 -0.74 10.26
N ASN A 242 -12.07 -1.19 11.34
CA ASN A 242 -12.65 -1.15 12.67
C ASN A 242 -11.57 -0.77 13.70
N TYR A 243 -11.71 0.42 14.29
CA TYR A 243 -10.77 0.93 15.29
C TYR A 243 -10.84 0.18 16.63
N ASN A 244 -11.92 -0.56 16.90
CA ASN A 244 -12.03 -1.38 18.10
C ASN A 244 -11.25 -2.70 18.02
N ILE A 245 -10.78 -3.07 16.85
CA ILE A 245 -10.02 -4.29 16.62
C ILE A 245 -8.53 -3.96 16.57
N ARG A 246 -7.73 -4.58 17.45
CA ARG A 246 -6.27 -4.39 17.51
C ARG A 246 -5.60 -4.62 16.16
N GLY A 247 -4.67 -3.76 15.78
CA GLY A 247 -3.89 -3.91 14.56
C GLY A 247 -3.19 -2.62 14.14
N THR A 248 -2.08 -2.74 13.42
CA THR A 248 -1.24 -1.61 13.00
C THR A 248 -1.81 -0.84 11.80
N GLY A 249 -2.66 -1.49 10.98
CA GLY A 249 -3.07 -0.96 9.67
C GLY A 249 -1.94 -0.97 8.62
N LEU A 250 -0.79 -1.58 8.95
CA LEU A 250 0.36 -1.69 8.05
C LEU A 250 0.46 -3.05 7.35
N GLY A 251 -0.09 -4.11 7.94
CA GLY A 251 0.10 -5.46 7.45
C GLY A 251 -0.24 -5.64 5.97
N LEU A 252 -1.43 -5.20 5.53
CA LEU A 252 -1.84 -5.36 4.13
C LEU A 252 -1.03 -4.48 3.17
N SER A 253 -0.61 -3.29 3.57
CA SER A 253 0.26 -2.44 2.75
C SER A 253 1.68 -3.01 2.63
N ILE A 254 2.22 -3.60 3.69
CA ILE A 254 3.50 -4.35 3.66
C ILE A 254 3.35 -5.57 2.75
N THR A 255 2.27 -6.34 2.88
CA THR A 255 1.96 -7.48 2.02
C THR A 255 1.94 -7.06 0.54
N LYS A 256 1.25 -5.97 0.22
CA LYS A 256 1.19 -5.40 -1.13
C LYS A 256 2.59 -5.08 -1.66
N SER A 257 3.41 -4.39 -0.87
CA SER A 257 4.77 -4.02 -1.26
C SER A 257 5.67 -5.24 -1.52
N ILE A 258 5.56 -6.29 -0.69
CA ILE A 258 6.32 -7.53 -0.89
C ILE A 258 5.88 -8.23 -2.19
N VAL A 259 4.57 -8.35 -2.43
CA VAL A 259 4.02 -8.98 -3.64
C VAL A 259 4.41 -8.21 -4.90
N GLU A 260 4.31 -6.88 -4.87
CA GLU A 260 4.70 -6.00 -5.98
C GLU A 260 6.19 -6.06 -6.27
N HIS A 261 7.05 -6.23 -5.26
CA HIS A 261 8.49 -6.45 -5.45
C HIS A 261 8.78 -7.66 -6.34
N TYR A 262 8.01 -8.74 -6.20
CA TYR A 262 8.14 -9.93 -7.05
C TYR A 262 7.36 -9.83 -8.38
N GLY A 263 6.86 -8.64 -8.73
CA GLY A 263 6.10 -8.41 -9.97
C GLY A 263 4.69 -9.01 -9.95
N GLY A 264 4.18 -9.30 -8.76
CA GLY A 264 2.83 -9.80 -8.54
C GLY A 264 1.80 -8.71 -8.31
N GLY A 265 0.55 -9.12 -8.10
CA GLY A 265 -0.56 -8.26 -7.71
C GLY A 265 -1.33 -8.86 -6.54
N ILE A 266 -1.95 -8.03 -5.72
CA ILE A 266 -2.78 -8.44 -4.58
C ILE A 266 -4.18 -7.87 -4.71
N GLY A 267 -5.18 -8.61 -4.21
CA GLY A 267 -6.57 -8.18 -4.23
C GLY A 267 -7.42 -8.89 -3.18
N VAL A 268 -8.71 -8.53 -3.15
CA VAL A 268 -9.71 -9.16 -2.30
C VAL A 268 -11.04 -9.29 -3.04
N GLU A 269 -11.65 -10.44 -2.91
CA GLU A 269 -13.04 -10.71 -3.25
C GLU A 269 -13.80 -10.88 -1.92
N SER A 270 -14.80 -10.04 -1.67
CA SER A 270 -15.51 -10.06 -0.40
C SER A 270 -16.89 -9.49 -0.54
N LYS A 271 -17.81 -9.99 0.29
CA LYS A 271 -19.14 -9.46 0.47
C LYS A 271 -19.49 -9.45 1.95
N LYS A 272 -20.02 -8.35 2.43
CA LYS A 272 -20.38 -8.17 3.83
C LYS A 272 -21.34 -9.25 4.29
N GLY A 273 -20.96 -9.97 5.35
CA GLY A 273 -21.71 -11.10 5.91
C GLY A 273 -21.45 -12.46 5.26
N GLU A 274 -20.65 -12.54 4.17
CA GLU A 274 -20.37 -13.79 3.45
C GLU A 274 -18.89 -14.24 3.57
N GLY A 275 -18.02 -13.39 4.14
CA GLY A 275 -16.59 -13.65 4.26
C GLY A 275 -15.75 -12.93 3.20
N SER A 276 -14.47 -13.28 3.16
CA SER A 276 -13.50 -12.67 2.25
C SER A 276 -12.55 -13.71 1.67
N THR A 277 -12.08 -13.45 0.45
CA THR A 277 -10.98 -14.18 -0.17
C THR A 277 -9.90 -13.17 -0.55
N PHE A 278 -8.86 -13.11 0.25
CA PHE A 278 -7.66 -12.35 -0.08
C PHE A 278 -6.79 -13.18 -1.00
N TYR A 279 -6.30 -12.59 -2.08
CA TYR A 279 -5.46 -13.28 -3.03
C TYR A 279 -4.30 -12.43 -3.48
N PHE A 280 -3.23 -13.11 -3.90
CA PHE A 280 -2.12 -12.47 -4.59
C PHE A 280 -1.60 -13.37 -5.71
N THR A 281 -0.93 -12.77 -6.67
CA THR A 281 -0.31 -13.49 -7.78
C THR A 281 1.20 -13.32 -7.74
N LEU A 282 1.93 -14.33 -8.20
CA LEU A 282 3.35 -14.24 -8.51
C LEU A 282 3.57 -14.68 -9.94
N PRO A 283 4.50 -14.04 -10.68
CA PRO A 283 4.78 -14.40 -12.06
C PRO A 283 5.46 -15.77 -12.17
N ALA A 284 5.33 -16.41 -13.32
CA ALA A 284 5.98 -17.68 -13.63
C ALA A 284 7.52 -17.63 -13.51
N SER A 285 8.11 -16.44 -13.66
CA SER A 285 9.55 -16.19 -13.48
C SER A 285 10.03 -16.40 -12.03
N ALA A 286 9.11 -16.37 -11.05
CA ALA A 286 9.44 -16.71 -9.66
C ALA A 286 9.66 -18.22 -9.45
N GLU A 287 9.31 -19.06 -10.44
CA GLU A 287 9.52 -20.51 -10.32
C GLU A 287 11.00 -20.85 -10.33
N TYR A 288 11.46 -21.65 -9.33
CA TYR A 288 12.79 -22.20 -9.32
C TYR A 288 12.96 -23.15 -10.51
N ARG A 289 13.89 -22.83 -11.39
CA ARG A 289 14.34 -23.72 -12.47
C ARG A 289 15.72 -24.21 -12.12
N GLU A 290 15.86 -25.50 -11.95
CA GLU A 290 17.16 -26.14 -11.86
C GLU A 290 17.89 -25.89 -13.20
N TYR A 291 18.81 -24.93 -13.23
CA TYR A 291 19.68 -24.71 -14.39
C TYR A 291 20.61 -25.92 -14.51
N GLY A 292 20.27 -26.83 -15.41
CA GLY A 292 21.20 -27.91 -15.82
C GLY A 292 20.70 -29.32 -15.63
N LYS A 293 19.64 -29.70 -16.28
CA LYS A 293 19.45 -31.06 -16.80
C LYS A 293 18.91 -30.92 -18.22
N PHE A 294 19.83 -30.85 -19.18
CA PHE A 294 19.60 -31.19 -20.57
C PHE A 294 20.06 -32.63 -20.78
#